data_92ad4b83c154d1216db0c967222f919e
#
_entry.id   92ad4b83c154d1216db0c967222f919e
#
_cell.length_a   1.000
_cell.length_b   1.000
_cell.length_c   1.000
_cell.angle_alpha   90.00
_cell.angle_beta   90.00
_cell.angle_gamma   90.00
#
_symmetry.space_group_name_H-M   'P 1'
#
loop_
_entity.id
_entity.type
_entity.pdbx_description
1 polymer ?
#
loop_
_entity_poly.entity_id
_entity_poly.type
_entity_poly.pdbx_seq_one_letter_code
_entity_poly.pdbx_strand_id
1 'polypeptide(L)'
;VFPVERVEPTLLALLKTLIDIIRRWWSEFTLQTKLMAAATLVVSLLMSGLTFWAVNTIQQDARMNDTRFGRDLGLLLAANVEPHVAANNFDELARFSSRFYSSTSSVRYILYADEDGEIIFGIPFSAAEVKNYLTIKRRIELPEGYAKNSDQPMARQHLTPDGQVTDVFVPLIDENKYLGVLAVGINPNPTVVVSSNLTRDVT
;
A
#
# COMPACT_ATOMS: atom_id res chain seq x y z
N VAL A 1 32.85 22.25 -21.15
CA VAL A 1 33.73 21.22 -20.59
C VAL A 1 33.99 21.63 -19.15
N PHE A 2 33.22 21.04 -18.19
CA PHE A 2 33.47 21.28 -16.76
C PHE A 2 34.45 20.19 -16.27
N PRO A 3 35.48 20.51 -15.50
CA PRO A 3 36.40 19.54 -14.96
C PRO A 3 35.68 18.75 -13.86
N VAL A 4 35.58 17.44 -14.01
CA VAL A 4 35.22 16.50 -12.96
C VAL A 4 36.34 16.49 -11.93
N GLU A 5 36.16 17.26 -10.87
CA GLU A 5 37.13 17.41 -9.78
C GLU A 5 37.16 16.09 -9.00
N ARG A 6 38.33 15.50 -8.92
CA ARG A 6 38.63 14.23 -8.26
C ARG A 6 38.42 14.34 -6.73
N VAL A 7 37.30 13.92 -6.26
CA VAL A 7 36.95 13.85 -4.81
C VAL A 7 37.52 12.58 -4.14
N GLU A 8 38.07 11.66 -4.93
CA GLU A 8 38.50 10.33 -4.45
C GLU A 8 39.70 10.30 -3.48
N PRO A 9 40.80 11.12 -3.65
CA PRO A 9 41.95 10.96 -2.78
C PRO A 9 41.76 11.52 -1.37
N THR A 10 40.85 12.46 -1.17
CA THR A 10 40.58 13.06 0.14
C THR A 10 39.78 12.16 1.07
N LEU A 11 38.82 11.41 0.55
CA LEU A 11 38.03 10.45 1.32
C LEU A 11 38.87 9.27 1.82
N LEU A 12 39.73 8.73 0.94
CA LEU A 12 40.65 7.65 1.30
C LEU A 12 41.72 8.11 2.32
N ALA A 13 42.22 9.35 2.19
CA ALA A 13 43.16 9.93 3.14
C ALA A 13 42.49 10.14 4.52
N LEU A 14 41.28 10.66 4.55
CA LEU A 14 40.49 10.82 5.78
C LEU A 14 40.20 9.47 6.45
N LEU A 15 39.82 8.46 5.67
CA LEU A 15 39.55 7.11 6.16
C LEU A 15 40.80 6.47 6.78
N LYS A 16 41.94 6.66 6.11
CA LYS A 16 43.25 6.18 6.61
C LYS A 16 43.67 6.86 7.91
N THR A 17 43.48 8.17 7.99
CA THR A 17 43.79 8.95 9.20
C THR A 17 42.86 8.54 10.36
N LEU A 18 41.57 8.29 10.08
CA LEU A 18 40.60 7.80 11.07
C LEU A 18 40.98 6.40 11.61
N ILE A 19 41.40 5.53 10.70
CA ILE A 19 41.83 4.15 11.08
C ILE A 19 43.08 4.22 11.94
N ASP A 20 44.05 5.08 11.60
CA ASP A 20 45.30 5.23 12.36
C ASP A 20 45.05 5.84 13.75
N ILE A 21 44.14 6.79 13.89
CA ILE A 21 43.70 7.35 15.17
C ILE A 21 43.02 6.28 16.02
N ILE A 22 42.09 5.52 15.45
CA ILE A 22 41.38 4.44 16.15
C ILE A 22 42.37 3.36 16.61
N ARG A 23 43.32 3.00 15.74
CA ARG A 23 44.35 1.98 16.06
C ARG A 23 45.25 2.44 17.20
N ARG A 24 45.64 3.72 17.22
CA ARG A 24 46.47 4.31 18.27
C ARG A 24 45.72 4.35 19.61
N TRP A 25 44.47 4.82 19.58
CA TRP A 25 43.58 4.81 20.74
C TRP A 25 43.36 3.39 21.28
N TRP A 26 43.14 2.44 20.38
CA TRP A 26 42.95 1.04 20.77
C TRP A 26 44.16 0.39 21.45
N SER A 27 45.38 0.84 21.11
CA SER A 27 46.60 0.31 21.72
C SER A 27 46.77 0.71 23.21
N GLU A 28 46.20 1.84 23.59
CA GLU A 28 46.35 2.39 24.97
C GLU A 28 45.32 1.82 25.96
N PHE A 29 44.27 1.16 25.47
CA PHE A 29 43.26 0.58 26.36
C PHE A 29 43.72 -0.72 27.00
N THR A 30 43.31 -0.90 28.28
CA THR A 30 43.53 -2.16 29.01
C THR A 30 42.77 -3.31 28.36
N LEU A 31 43.23 -4.54 28.57
CA LEU A 31 42.57 -5.73 28.00
C LEU A 31 41.08 -5.81 28.39
N GLN A 32 40.78 -5.43 29.64
CA GLN A 32 39.40 -5.42 30.16
C GLN A 32 38.50 -4.46 29.37
N THR A 33 39.00 -3.25 29.10
CA THR A 33 38.25 -2.25 28.34
C THR A 33 38.01 -2.72 26.90
N LYS A 34 39.01 -3.35 26.26
CA LYS A 34 38.88 -3.95 24.93
C LYS A 34 37.81 -5.03 24.88
N LEU A 35 37.78 -5.89 25.89
CA LEU A 35 36.80 -6.98 25.98
C LEU A 35 35.38 -6.43 26.19
N MET A 36 35.22 -5.43 27.06
CA MET A 36 33.93 -4.76 27.26
C MET A 36 33.44 -4.04 26.01
N ALA A 37 34.32 -3.31 25.31
CA ALA A 37 33.98 -2.63 24.07
C ALA A 37 33.55 -3.61 22.96
N ALA A 38 34.29 -4.73 22.84
CA ALA A 38 33.94 -5.79 21.89
C ALA A 38 32.57 -6.43 22.21
N ALA A 39 32.34 -6.74 23.47
CA ALA A 39 31.07 -7.32 23.93
C ALA A 39 29.89 -6.36 23.66
N THR A 40 30.05 -5.07 23.97
CA THR A 40 29.02 -4.04 23.72
C THR A 40 28.73 -3.91 22.23
N LEU A 41 29.76 -3.95 21.41
CA LEU A 41 29.61 -3.84 19.94
C LEU A 41 28.87 -5.04 19.38
N VAL A 42 29.20 -6.26 19.82
CA VAL A 42 28.49 -7.48 19.42
C VAL A 42 27.02 -7.43 19.84
N VAL A 43 26.75 -7.06 21.09
CA VAL A 43 25.35 -6.94 21.57
C VAL A 43 24.58 -5.89 20.78
N SER A 44 25.19 -4.74 20.51
CA SER A 44 24.56 -3.68 19.71
C SER A 44 24.22 -4.13 18.29
N LEU A 45 25.11 -4.86 17.63
CA LEU A 45 24.88 -5.42 16.30
C LEU A 45 23.77 -6.46 16.31
N LEU A 46 23.75 -7.35 17.30
CA LEU A 46 22.70 -8.36 17.45
C LEU A 46 21.33 -7.70 17.68
N MET A 47 21.26 -6.73 18.59
CA MET A 47 20.02 -5.99 18.87
C MET A 47 19.52 -5.22 17.63
N SER A 48 20.42 -4.55 16.92
CA SER A 48 20.07 -3.84 15.69
C SER A 48 19.56 -4.80 14.60
N GLY A 49 20.22 -5.95 14.44
CA GLY A 49 19.83 -6.98 13.49
C GLY A 49 18.46 -7.58 13.82
N LEU A 50 18.23 -7.91 15.10
CA LEU A 50 16.94 -8.44 15.56
C LEU A 50 15.81 -7.41 15.38
N THR A 51 16.07 -6.15 15.71
CA THR A 51 15.08 -5.08 15.54
C THR A 51 14.72 -4.89 14.08
N PHE A 52 15.72 -4.84 13.21
CA PHE A 52 15.49 -4.73 11.76
C PHE A 52 14.69 -5.91 11.22
N TRP A 53 15.05 -7.14 11.62
CA TRP A 53 14.34 -8.35 11.23
C TRP A 53 12.89 -8.35 11.73
N ALA A 54 12.67 -8.00 13.00
CA ALA A 54 11.34 -7.95 13.60
C ALA A 54 10.44 -6.93 12.90
N VAL A 55 10.96 -5.71 12.65
CA VAL A 55 10.18 -4.66 11.95
C VAL A 55 9.83 -5.10 10.53
N ASN A 56 10.77 -5.68 9.80
CA ASN A 56 10.52 -6.16 8.44
C ASN A 56 9.48 -7.29 8.41
N THR A 57 9.54 -8.23 9.35
CA THR A 57 8.57 -9.33 9.47
C THR A 57 7.17 -8.80 9.80
N ILE A 58 7.05 -7.88 10.77
CA ILE A 58 5.76 -7.27 11.12
C ILE A 58 5.15 -6.53 9.94
N GLN A 59 5.96 -5.80 9.16
CA GLN A 59 5.47 -5.10 7.97
C GLN A 59 5.00 -6.05 6.88
N GLN A 60 5.68 -7.18 6.68
CA GLN A 60 5.26 -8.18 5.70
C GLN A 60 3.95 -8.86 6.13
N ASP A 61 3.82 -9.24 7.40
CA ASP A 61 2.61 -9.86 7.93
C ASP A 61 1.41 -8.91 7.85
N ALA A 62 1.60 -7.64 8.18
CA ALA A 62 0.56 -6.63 8.04
C ALA A 62 0.08 -6.50 6.59
N ARG A 63 1.00 -6.41 5.63
CA ARG A 63 0.65 -6.33 4.19
C ARG A 63 -0.10 -7.56 3.68
N MET A 64 0.30 -8.74 4.09
CA MET A 64 -0.39 -9.98 3.71
C MET A 64 -1.80 -10.04 4.31
N ASN A 65 -1.95 -9.63 5.56
CA ASN A 65 -3.25 -9.60 6.24
C ASN A 65 -4.20 -8.60 5.57
N ASP A 66 -3.72 -7.41 5.23
CA ASP A 66 -4.49 -6.39 4.51
C ASP A 66 -4.96 -6.87 3.14
N THR A 67 -4.10 -7.58 2.43
CA THR A 67 -4.43 -8.15 1.11
C THR A 67 -5.49 -9.26 1.23
N ARG A 68 -5.39 -10.13 2.24
CA ARG A 68 -6.38 -11.19 2.49
C ARG A 68 -7.73 -10.58 2.89
N PHE A 69 -7.72 -9.69 3.86
CA PHE A 69 -8.92 -8.97 4.28
C PHE A 69 -9.58 -8.23 3.11
N GLY A 70 -8.78 -7.57 2.28
CA GLY A 70 -9.28 -6.90 1.09
C GLY A 70 -9.96 -7.84 0.09
N ARG A 71 -9.35 -9.00 -0.17
CA ARG A 71 -9.92 -10.03 -1.06
C ARG A 71 -11.24 -10.58 -0.51
N ASP A 72 -11.27 -10.92 0.77
CA ASP A 72 -12.48 -11.46 1.42
C ASP A 72 -13.62 -10.43 1.38
N LEU A 73 -13.32 -9.17 1.66
CA LEU A 73 -14.26 -8.07 1.59
C LEU A 73 -14.77 -7.84 0.16
N GLY A 74 -13.87 -7.88 -0.82
CA GLY A 74 -14.21 -7.76 -2.24
C GLY A 74 -15.12 -8.89 -2.72
N LEU A 75 -14.82 -10.13 -2.34
CA LEU A 75 -15.64 -11.29 -2.67
C LEU A 75 -17.03 -11.21 -2.04
N LEU A 76 -17.10 -10.80 -0.77
CA LEU A 76 -18.37 -10.61 -0.08
C LEU A 76 -19.22 -9.55 -0.78
N LEU A 77 -18.60 -8.44 -1.18
CA LEU A 77 -19.28 -7.38 -1.90
C LEU A 77 -19.74 -7.86 -3.28
N ALA A 78 -18.87 -8.54 -4.03
CA ALA A 78 -19.17 -9.09 -5.34
C ALA A 78 -20.38 -10.03 -5.31
N ALA A 79 -20.38 -10.99 -4.40
CA ALA A 79 -21.51 -11.95 -4.24
C ALA A 79 -22.86 -11.27 -3.96
N ASN A 80 -22.85 -10.10 -3.29
CA ASN A 80 -24.08 -9.36 -3.02
C ASN A 80 -24.52 -8.47 -4.18
N VAL A 81 -23.60 -7.98 -5.03
CA VAL A 81 -23.94 -7.05 -6.12
C VAL A 81 -24.11 -7.73 -7.47
N GLU A 82 -23.51 -8.90 -7.66
CA GLU A 82 -23.59 -9.68 -8.90
C GLU A 82 -25.02 -9.86 -9.42
N PRO A 83 -26.02 -10.25 -8.60
CA PRO A 83 -27.40 -10.37 -9.07
C PRO A 83 -27.99 -9.04 -9.56
N HIS A 84 -27.58 -7.92 -8.96
CA HIS A 84 -28.05 -6.59 -9.37
C HIS A 84 -27.42 -6.13 -10.67
N VAL A 85 -26.14 -6.45 -10.88
CA VAL A 85 -25.42 -6.19 -12.14
C VAL A 85 -26.02 -7.05 -13.27
N ALA A 86 -26.24 -8.33 -13.03
CA ALA A 86 -26.85 -9.27 -13.97
C ALA A 86 -28.26 -8.83 -14.42
N ALA A 87 -29.04 -8.30 -13.47
CA ALA A 87 -30.38 -7.78 -13.73
C ALA A 87 -30.41 -6.35 -14.28
N ASN A 88 -29.25 -5.69 -14.48
CA ASN A 88 -29.14 -4.26 -14.80
C ASN A 88 -29.89 -3.33 -13.83
N ASN A 89 -30.01 -3.75 -12.57
CA ASN A 89 -30.68 -2.98 -11.51
C ASN A 89 -29.69 -2.03 -10.81
N PHE A 90 -29.34 -0.96 -11.48
CA PHE A 90 -28.35 0.00 -11.00
C PHE A 90 -28.81 0.80 -9.77
N ASP A 91 -30.12 0.94 -9.56
CA ASP A 91 -30.63 1.64 -8.37
C ASP A 91 -30.38 0.84 -7.08
N GLU A 92 -30.60 -0.48 -7.11
CA GLU A 92 -30.29 -1.35 -5.98
C GLU A 92 -28.79 -1.48 -5.78
N LEU A 93 -28.01 -1.60 -6.87
CA LEU A 93 -26.56 -1.58 -6.83
C LEU A 93 -26.07 -0.33 -6.12
N ALA A 94 -26.57 0.86 -6.50
CA ALA A 94 -26.18 2.13 -5.91
C ALA A 94 -26.56 2.22 -4.43
N ARG A 95 -27.78 1.80 -4.07
CA ARG A 95 -28.24 1.79 -2.66
C ARG A 95 -27.42 0.86 -1.79
N PHE A 96 -27.16 -0.35 -2.24
CA PHE A 96 -26.36 -1.33 -1.51
C PHE A 96 -24.93 -0.82 -1.34
N SER A 97 -24.30 -0.37 -2.41
CA SER A 97 -22.91 0.11 -2.41
C SER A 97 -22.74 1.35 -1.52
N SER A 98 -23.71 2.28 -1.55
CA SER A 98 -23.68 3.48 -0.69
C SER A 98 -23.80 3.11 0.80
N ARG A 99 -24.68 2.17 1.12
CA ARG A 99 -24.85 1.68 2.49
C ARG A 99 -23.59 0.95 2.98
N PHE A 100 -23.03 0.10 2.13
CA PHE A 100 -21.78 -0.63 2.42
C PHE A 100 -20.62 0.35 2.65
N TYR A 101 -20.43 1.31 1.75
CA TYR A 101 -19.40 2.35 1.86
C TYR A 101 -19.54 3.15 3.15
N SER A 102 -20.76 3.56 3.52
CA SER A 102 -21.02 4.34 4.73
C SER A 102 -20.79 3.55 6.02
N SER A 103 -20.96 2.22 5.96
CA SER A 103 -20.78 1.33 7.13
C SER A 103 -19.35 0.83 7.31
N THR A 104 -18.49 1.00 6.31
CA THR A 104 -17.14 0.41 6.28
C THR A 104 -16.07 1.50 6.18
N SER A 105 -15.46 1.86 7.31
CA SER A 105 -14.48 2.96 7.38
C SER A 105 -13.18 2.69 6.63
N SER A 106 -12.85 1.43 6.36
CA SER A 106 -11.63 1.03 5.64
C SER A 106 -11.74 1.12 4.12
N VAL A 107 -12.95 1.26 3.57
CA VAL A 107 -13.18 1.36 2.13
C VAL A 107 -13.06 2.81 1.68
N ARG A 108 -12.19 3.06 0.72
CA ARG A 108 -11.97 4.39 0.13
C ARG A 108 -12.84 4.64 -1.09
N TYR A 109 -13.01 3.63 -1.91
CA TYR A 109 -13.86 3.72 -3.10
C TYR A 109 -14.38 2.33 -3.49
N ILE A 110 -15.48 2.33 -4.22
CA ILE A 110 -16.06 1.16 -4.88
C ILE A 110 -16.36 1.58 -6.32
N LEU A 111 -15.84 0.82 -7.29
CA LEU A 111 -16.05 1.05 -8.72
C LEU A 111 -16.58 -0.21 -9.38
N TYR A 112 -17.56 -0.05 -10.26
CA TYR A 112 -18.05 -1.11 -11.13
C TYR A 112 -17.76 -0.74 -12.58
N ALA A 113 -17.15 -1.65 -13.32
CA ALA A 113 -16.94 -1.53 -14.74
C ALA A 113 -17.54 -2.72 -15.48
N ASP A 114 -17.97 -2.49 -16.70
CA ASP A 114 -18.55 -3.51 -17.58
C ASP A 114 -17.50 -4.46 -18.16
N GLU A 115 -17.93 -5.34 -19.06
CA GLU A 115 -17.07 -6.33 -19.73
C GLU A 115 -15.95 -5.71 -20.57
N ASP A 116 -16.15 -4.47 -21.04
CA ASP A 116 -15.17 -3.67 -21.77
C ASP A 116 -14.24 -2.85 -20.84
N GLY A 117 -14.51 -2.87 -19.54
CA GLY A 117 -13.79 -2.10 -18.53
C GLY A 117 -14.25 -0.64 -18.45
N GLU A 118 -15.38 -0.27 -19.07
CA GLU A 118 -15.95 1.07 -18.95
C GLU A 118 -16.64 1.22 -17.59
N ILE A 119 -16.34 2.31 -16.87
CA ILE A 119 -16.88 2.53 -15.52
C ILE A 119 -18.35 2.91 -15.62
N ILE A 120 -19.23 2.05 -15.07
CA ILE A 120 -20.68 2.25 -15.04
C ILE A 120 -21.17 2.91 -13.76
N PHE A 121 -20.46 2.68 -12.64
CA PHE A 121 -20.82 3.22 -11.33
C PHE A 121 -19.63 3.27 -10.37
N GLY A 122 -19.62 4.22 -9.45
CA GLY A 122 -18.59 4.28 -8.40
C GLY A 122 -18.96 5.21 -7.25
N ILE A 123 -18.35 4.98 -6.09
CA ILE A 123 -18.50 5.74 -4.84
C ILE A 123 -17.12 5.90 -4.18
N PRO A 124 -16.77 7.05 -3.54
CA PRO A 124 -17.53 8.30 -3.52
C PRO A 124 -17.30 9.09 -4.82
N PHE A 125 -18.37 9.70 -5.28
CA PHE A 125 -18.24 10.74 -6.29
C PHE A 125 -18.29 12.10 -5.61
N SER A 126 -17.18 12.64 -5.18
CA SER A 126 -17.12 14.10 -5.01
C SER A 126 -17.06 14.72 -6.41
N ALA A 127 -17.84 15.78 -6.67
CA ALA A 127 -17.89 16.42 -7.97
C ALA A 127 -16.50 16.90 -8.47
N ALA A 128 -15.55 17.13 -7.56
CA ALA A 128 -14.18 17.52 -7.88
C ALA A 128 -13.31 16.30 -8.25
N GLU A 129 -13.47 15.15 -7.58
CA GLU A 129 -12.73 13.92 -7.88
C GLU A 129 -13.26 13.24 -9.14
N VAL A 130 -14.59 13.26 -9.34
CA VAL A 130 -15.22 12.82 -10.59
C VAL A 130 -14.70 13.59 -11.78
N LYS A 131 -14.53 14.92 -11.66
CA LYS A 131 -13.99 15.74 -12.74
C LYS A 131 -12.54 15.38 -13.08
N ASN A 132 -11.74 15.02 -12.10
CA ASN A 132 -10.34 14.64 -12.30
C ASN A 132 -10.16 13.16 -12.71
N TYR A 133 -11.00 12.24 -12.22
CA TYR A 133 -10.90 10.80 -12.52
C TYR A 133 -11.70 10.41 -13.79
N LEU A 134 -12.91 10.90 -13.95
CA LEU A 134 -13.75 10.55 -15.12
C LEU A 134 -13.37 11.29 -16.40
N THR A 135 -12.75 12.48 -16.32
CA THR A 135 -12.24 13.17 -17.51
C THR A 135 -10.98 12.52 -18.06
N ILE A 136 -10.24 11.76 -17.22
CA ILE A 136 -8.93 11.18 -17.59
C ILE A 136 -9.07 9.71 -17.98
N LYS A 137 -9.95 8.93 -17.33
CA LYS A 137 -10.09 7.49 -17.62
C LYS A 137 -11.55 7.03 -17.50
N ARG A 138 -12.21 6.90 -18.61
CA ARG A 138 -13.52 6.21 -18.70
C ARG A 138 -13.39 4.70 -18.46
N ARG A 139 -12.19 4.16 -18.48
CA ARG A 139 -11.90 2.73 -18.35
C ARG A 139 -11.02 2.45 -17.15
N ILE A 140 -11.33 1.34 -16.47
CA ILE A 140 -10.54 0.85 -15.37
C ILE A 140 -9.24 0.23 -15.90
N GLU A 141 -8.11 0.53 -15.26
CA GLU A 141 -6.84 -0.14 -15.54
C GLU A 141 -6.78 -1.43 -14.73
N LEU A 142 -6.99 -2.54 -15.42
CA LEU A 142 -6.85 -3.86 -14.82
C LEU A 142 -5.36 -4.19 -14.61
N PRO A 143 -4.99 -4.84 -13.50
CA PRO A 143 -3.62 -5.26 -13.26
C PRO A 143 -3.15 -6.32 -14.26
N GLU A 144 -1.84 -6.37 -14.50
CA GLU A 144 -1.24 -7.42 -15.32
C GLU A 144 -1.57 -8.80 -14.75
N GLY A 145 -2.00 -9.72 -15.62
CA GLY A 145 -2.39 -11.08 -15.22
C GLY A 145 -3.83 -11.19 -14.71
N TYR A 146 -4.65 -10.12 -14.78
CA TYR A 146 -6.07 -10.22 -14.45
C TYR A 146 -6.78 -11.17 -15.44
N ALA A 147 -7.40 -12.22 -14.90
CA ALA A 147 -8.12 -13.22 -15.69
C ALA A 147 -9.64 -13.02 -15.55
N LYS A 148 -10.30 -12.64 -16.65
CA LYS A 148 -11.76 -12.44 -16.70
C LYS A 148 -12.56 -13.71 -16.36
N ASN A 149 -11.97 -14.89 -16.54
CA ASN A 149 -12.62 -16.18 -16.33
C ASN A 149 -12.20 -16.86 -15.02
N SER A 150 -11.62 -16.12 -14.09
CA SER A 150 -11.18 -16.64 -12.80
C SER A 150 -12.02 -16.06 -11.69
N ASP A 151 -12.57 -16.91 -10.82
CA ASP A 151 -13.28 -16.47 -9.61
C ASP A 151 -12.34 -15.88 -8.54
N GLN A 152 -11.04 -15.79 -8.86
CA GLN A 152 -10.06 -15.31 -7.89
C GLN A 152 -9.88 -13.79 -7.96
N PRO A 153 -10.08 -13.09 -6.84
CA PRO A 153 -9.83 -11.67 -6.75
C PRO A 153 -8.33 -11.38 -6.86
N MET A 154 -7.99 -10.31 -7.57
CA MET A 154 -6.63 -9.82 -7.68
C MET A 154 -6.44 -8.56 -6.84
N ALA A 155 -5.35 -8.48 -6.10
CA ALA A 155 -5.05 -7.32 -5.26
C ALA A 155 -3.74 -6.65 -5.73
N ARG A 156 -3.76 -5.32 -5.80
CA ARG A 156 -2.59 -4.50 -6.10
C ARG A 156 -2.43 -3.43 -5.02
N GLN A 157 -1.24 -3.33 -4.46
CA GLN A 157 -0.92 -2.28 -3.49
C GLN A 157 -0.18 -1.13 -4.18
N HIS A 158 -0.58 0.09 -3.87
CA HIS A 158 0.13 1.28 -4.31
C HIS A 158 0.14 2.36 -3.22
N LEU A 159 1.13 3.24 -3.31
CA LEU A 159 1.29 4.34 -2.36
C LEU A 159 0.60 5.58 -2.91
N THR A 160 -0.29 6.15 -2.12
CA THR A 160 -0.93 7.45 -2.38
C THR A 160 -0.40 8.51 -1.42
N PRO A 161 -0.60 9.80 -1.68
CA PRO A 161 -0.24 10.85 -0.73
C PRO A 161 -0.85 10.67 0.67
N ASP A 162 -2.02 10.03 0.73
CA ASP A 162 -2.78 9.77 1.97
C ASP A 162 -2.45 8.42 2.61
N GLY A 163 -1.44 7.70 2.12
CA GLY A 163 -1.00 6.42 2.64
C GLY A 163 -1.09 5.27 1.63
N GLN A 164 -0.87 4.07 2.12
CA GLN A 164 -0.94 2.86 1.31
C GLN A 164 -2.39 2.46 1.05
N VAL A 165 -2.71 2.19 -0.21
CA VAL A 165 -4.02 1.70 -0.65
C VAL A 165 -3.85 0.33 -1.29
N THR A 166 -4.75 -0.58 -0.95
CA THR A 166 -4.88 -1.88 -1.60
C THR A 166 -6.11 -1.86 -2.50
N ASP A 167 -5.88 -1.91 -3.81
CA ASP A 167 -6.94 -2.09 -4.79
C ASP A 167 -7.22 -3.57 -4.97
N VAL A 168 -8.46 -3.96 -4.82
CA VAL A 168 -8.91 -5.34 -5.02
C VAL A 168 -9.86 -5.37 -6.21
N PHE A 169 -9.53 -6.19 -7.19
CA PHE A 169 -10.31 -6.38 -8.42
C PHE A 169 -10.98 -7.76 -8.36
N VAL A 170 -12.30 -7.77 -8.39
CA VAL A 170 -13.10 -9.01 -8.33
C VAL A 170 -13.88 -9.13 -9.64
N PRO A 171 -13.69 -10.22 -10.40
CA PRO A 171 -14.53 -10.48 -11.56
C PRO A 171 -15.98 -10.72 -11.12
N LEU A 172 -16.92 -10.14 -11.83
CA LEU A 172 -18.36 -10.41 -11.67
C LEU A 172 -18.75 -11.41 -12.75
N ILE A 173 -19.17 -12.61 -12.34
CA ILE A 173 -19.46 -13.71 -13.26
C ILE A 173 -20.81 -14.31 -12.88
N ASP A 174 -21.78 -14.24 -13.78
CA ASP A 174 -23.07 -14.85 -13.64
C ASP A 174 -23.24 -15.99 -14.67
N GLU A 175 -23.64 -17.17 -14.23
CA GLU A 175 -23.83 -18.37 -15.07
C GLU A 175 -22.70 -18.60 -16.09
N ASN A 176 -21.46 -18.44 -15.66
CA ASN A 176 -20.25 -18.57 -16.53
C ASN A 176 -20.03 -17.42 -17.53
N LYS A 177 -20.83 -16.37 -17.46
CA LYS A 177 -20.67 -15.17 -18.29
C LYS A 177 -19.99 -14.06 -17.48
N TYR A 178 -18.90 -13.52 -18.01
CA TYR A 178 -18.25 -12.34 -17.44
C TYR A 178 -19.13 -11.10 -17.64
N LEU A 179 -19.54 -10.48 -16.54
CA LEU A 179 -20.39 -9.27 -16.55
C LEU A 179 -19.56 -7.99 -16.42
N GLY A 180 -18.36 -8.09 -15.88
CA GLY A 180 -17.51 -6.96 -15.61
C GLY A 180 -16.63 -7.14 -14.39
N VAL A 181 -16.17 -6.05 -13.82
CA VAL A 181 -15.26 -6.05 -12.67
C VAL A 181 -15.72 -5.10 -11.58
N LEU A 182 -15.65 -5.57 -10.34
CA LEU A 182 -15.74 -4.76 -9.15
C LEU A 182 -14.32 -4.40 -8.68
N ALA A 183 -14.02 -3.11 -8.52
CA ALA A 183 -12.79 -2.64 -7.91
C ALA A 183 -13.09 -1.94 -6.58
N VAL A 184 -12.41 -2.36 -5.52
CA VAL A 184 -12.54 -1.78 -4.18
C VAL A 184 -11.18 -1.30 -3.71
N GLY A 185 -11.08 -0.02 -3.38
CA GLY A 185 -9.89 0.56 -2.76
C GLY A 185 -10.00 0.51 -1.24
N ILE A 186 -9.03 -0.13 -0.59
CA ILE A 186 -9.00 -0.32 0.86
C ILE A 186 -7.79 0.38 1.44
N ASN A 187 -8.01 1.18 2.49
CA ASN A 187 -6.94 1.80 3.26
C ASN A 187 -6.82 1.09 4.61
N PRO A 188 -5.70 0.42 4.88
CA PRO A 188 -5.49 -0.30 6.14
C PRO A 188 -5.40 0.60 7.39
N ASN A 189 -5.15 1.91 7.23
CA ASN A 189 -5.01 2.85 8.34
C ASN A 189 -6.00 4.03 8.27
N PRO A 190 -7.29 3.84 8.59
CA PRO A 190 -8.28 4.92 8.57
C PRO A 190 -8.01 6.02 9.62
N THR A 191 -7.18 5.76 10.63
CA THR A 191 -6.88 6.70 11.73
C THR A 191 -6.05 7.91 11.31
N VAL A 192 -5.30 7.85 10.21
CA VAL A 192 -4.50 8.98 9.73
C VAL A 192 -5.36 10.07 9.08
N VAL A 193 -6.50 9.70 8.50
CA VAL A 193 -7.41 10.64 7.83
C VAL A 193 -8.18 11.51 8.83
N VAL A 194 -8.50 10.97 10.02
CA VAL A 194 -9.24 11.71 11.06
C VAL A 194 -8.38 12.80 11.68
N SER A 195 -7.07 12.62 11.80
CA SER A 195 -6.17 13.64 12.37
C SER A 195 -5.91 14.83 11.43
N SER A 196 -5.98 14.64 10.12
CA SER A 196 -5.78 15.71 9.15
C SER A 196 -7.00 16.65 9.02
N ASN A 197 -8.20 16.13 9.29
CA ASN A 197 -9.42 16.93 9.25
C ASN A 197 -9.63 17.75 10.54
N LEU A 198 -9.15 17.26 11.69
CA LEU A 198 -9.23 17.98 12.97
C LEU A 198 -8.31 19.22 13.04
N THR A 199 -7.25 19.23 12.25
CA THR A 199 -6.33 20.39 12.18
C THR A 199 -6.81 21.49 11.22
N ARG A 200 -7.82 21.23 10.41
CA ARG A 200 -8.35 22.18 9.42
C ARG A 200 -9.50 23.06 9.97
N ASP A 201 -10.14 22.61 11.05
CA ASP A 201 -11.29 23.34 11.66
C ASP A 201 -10.90 24.25 12.83
N VAL A 202 -9.60 24.48 13.09
CA VAL A 202 -9.11 25.31 14.20
C VAL A 202 -8.25 26.50 13.71
N THR A 203 -8.45 26.94 12.46
CA THR A 203 -7.83 28.21 12.01
C THR A 203 -8.85 29.16 11.43
#